data_72032701e7d830ebe832b1d403e0bcf3
#
_entry.id   72032701e7d830ebe832b1d403e0bcf3
#
_cell.length_a   1.000
_cell.length_b   1.000
_cell.length_c   1.000
_cell.angle_alpha   90.00
_cell.angle_beta   90.00
_cell.angle_gamma   90.00
#
_symmetry.space_group_name_H-M   'P 1'
#
loop_
_entity.id
_entity.type
_entity.pdbx_description
1 polymer ?
#
loop_
_entity_poly.entity_id
_entity_poly.type
_entity_poly.pdbx_seq_one_letter_code
_entity_poly.pdbx_strand_id
1 'polypeptide(L)'
;THRIAHLIGHHGADPAHLLAVTFTNKAAREMKERLELLLAQKLAQSQFGQPWSTLPAVEQRQLRSRIYREVIKDLWIGTFHALFARLLRFDIDKFKDPEGLSWTRQFSIYDENDVQSLIKEIVTQELQLDPKRFEPKKVRWAISNAKNQGWMPEQLEADAGGQRGKLMAETYRRYRRALAANNALDFDDLLLLPVQLLRQNEQIRDYWHRRFRHVLVDEYQDTNRTQYDLIKLLVTNGRDPAAYDDWNGRSVFVVGDADQSIYSFRAADFTILMGFQDDFGDGAASETTATMVKLEENYRSTATILEAANALIAHNSERIDKVLRPTRGEGELISLTRCDDEIAEAEAVVHRMRMLEAAHPDLGWGDMAVLYRTNAQSRAMEESLVRWGIPYIVVGGLRFYDRREIKDVLAYLKLLVNPADTVSLLRVLNTPKRGIGKT
;
A
#
# COMPACT_ATOMS: atom_id res chain seq x y z
N THR A 1 0.43 3.84 -16.23
CA THR A 1 -0.30 3.01 -17.23
C THR A 1 0.31 3.19 -18.62
N HIS A 2 0.42 4.42 -19.17
CA HIS A 2 0.96 4.68 -20.52
C HIS A 2 2.40 4.22 -20.71
N ARG A 3 3.27 4.37 -19.68
CA ARG A 3 4.65 3.87 -19.71
C ARG A 3 4.71 2.35 -19.92
N ILE A 4 3.85 1.60 -19.22
CA ILE A 4 3.74 0.13 -19.38
C ILE A 4 3.27 -0.21 -20.80
N ALA A 5 2.21 0.46 -21.28
CA ALA A 5 1.71 0.25 -22.64
C ALA A 5 2.76 0.56 -23.71
N HIS A 6 3.62 1.57 -23.48
CA HIS A 6 4.73 1.92 -24.36
C HIS A 6 5.84 0.88 -24.34
N LEU A 7 6.25 0.41 -23.15
CA LEU A 7 7.25 -0.65 -23.02
C LEU A 7 6.83 -1.92 -23.76
N ILE A 8 5.60 -2.36 -23.57
CA ILE A 8 5.07 -3.58 -24.23
C ILE A 8 4.88 -3.33 -25.73
N GLY A 9 4.18 -2.27 -26.11
CA GLY A 9 3.69 -2.07 -27.46
C GLY A 9 4.66 -1.40 -28.42
N HIS A 10 5.76 -0.77 -27.93
CA HIS A 10 6.76 -0.12 -28.77
C HIS A 10 8.14 -0.77 -28.61
N HIS A 11 8.53 -1.04 -27.38
CA HIS A 11 9.83 -1.65 -27.10
C HIS A 11 9.79 -3.20 -27.07
N GLY A 12 8.61 -3.80 -27.22
CA GLY A 12 8.45 -5.27 -27.22
C GLY A 12 8.83 -5.92 -25.90
N ALA A 13 8.72 -5.18 -24.78
CA ALA A 13 9.02 -5.73 -23.47
C ALA A 13 8.04 -6.86 -23.12
N ASP A 14 8.57 -8.00 -22.69
CA ASP A 14 7.75 -9.11 -22.23
C ASP A 14 6.96 -8.69 -20.98
N PRO A 15 5.63 -8.85 -20.95
CA PRO A 15 4.80 -8.57 -19.80
C PRO A 15 5.29 -9.24 -18.50
N ALA A 16 5.86 -10.43 -18.60
CA ALA A 16 6.40 -11.17 -17.46
C ALA A 16 7.61 -10.48 -16.81
N HIS A 17 8.27 -9.56 -17.51
CA HIS A 17 9.43 -8.81 -17.01
C HIS A 17 9.07 -7.44 -16.39
N LEU A 18 7.77 -7.13 -16.29
CA LEU A 18 7.30 -5.87 -15.70
C LEU A 18 6.76 -6.10 -14.29
N LEU A 19 7.25 -5.29 -13.37
CA LEU A 19 6.75 -5.17 -11.99
C LEU A 19 6.20 -3.75 -11.82
N ALA A 20 4.90 -3.62 -11.56
CA ALA A 20 4.27 -2.34 -11.28
C ALA A 20 3.62 -2.36 -9.89
N VAL A 21 4.12 -1.52 -9.01
CA VAL A 21 3.70 -1.46 -7.62
C VAL A 21 2.84 -0.23 -7.38
N THR A 22 1.73 -0.43 -6.69
CA THR A 22 0.81 0.65 -6.29
C THR A 22 0.58 0.61 -4.78
N PHE A 23 0.07 1.72 -4.23
CA PHE A 23 -0.21 1.78 -2.79
C PHE A 23 -1.53 1.07 -2.40
N THR A 24 -2.53 1.03 -3.29
CA THR A 24 -3.85 0.47 -3.00
C THR A 24 -4.27 -0.60 -4.01
N ASN A 25 -5.06 -1.58 -3.55
CA ASN A 25 -5.65 -2.58 -4.44
C ASN A 25 -6.60 -1.97 -5.49
N LYS A 26 -7.23 -0.83 -5.17
CA LYS A 26 -8.08 -0.08 -6.11
C LYS A 26 -7.23 0.46 -7.25
N ALA A 27 -6.13 1.16 -6.95
CA ALA A 27 -5.21 1.69 -7.95
C ALA A 27 -4.61 0.57 -8.83
N ALA A 28 -4.24 -0.57 -8.25
CA ALA A 28 -3.75 -1.71 -9.01
C ALA A 28 -4.80 -2.25 -9.99
N ARG A 29 -6.06 -2.32 -9.59
CA ARG A 29 -7.17 -2.76 -10.46
C ARG A 29 -7.40 -1.77 -11.59
N GLU A 30 -7.54 -0.49 -11.27
CA GLU A 30 -7.70 0.56 -12.26
C GLU A 30 -6.53 0.62 -13.25
N MET A 31 -5.30 0.42 -12.78
CA MET A 31 -4.14 0.36 -13.65
C MET A 31 -4.25 -0.79 -14.66
N LYS A 32 -4.68 -1.98 -14.22
CA LYS A 32 -4.90 -3.14 -15.10
C LYS A 32 -5.99 -2.88 -16.12
N GLU A 33 -7.14 -2.35 -15.70
CA GLU A 33 -8.29 -2.05 -16.56
C GLU A 33 -7.94 -0.99 -17.63
N ARG A 34 -7.25 0.08 -17.22
CA ARG A 34 -6.78 1.14 -18.14
C ARG A 34 -5.74 0.60 -19.13
N LEU A 35 -4.82 -0.25 -18.66
CA LEU A 35 -3.80 -0.85 -19.52
C LEU A 35 -4.44 -1.81 -20.55
N GLU A 36 -5.38 -2.65 -20.12
CA GLU A 36 -6.14 -3.54 -20.97
C GLU A 36 -6.87 -2.76 -22.08
N LEU A 37 -7.53 -1.66 -21.70
CA LEU A 37 -8.23 -0.80 -22.66
C LEU A 37 -7.28 -0.13 -23.66
N LEU A 38 -6.17 0.44 -23.18
CA LEU A 38 -5.17 1.10 -24.04
C LEU A 38 -4.56 0.13 -25.08
N LEU A 39 -4.22 -1.07 -24.66
CA LEU A 39 -3.66 -2.08 -25.55
C LEU A 39 -4.71 -2.62 -26.51
N ALA A 40 -5.95 -2.81 -26.06
CA ALA A 40 -7.06 -3.23 -26.92
C ALA A 40 -7.38 -2.16 -27.99
N GLN A 41 -7.36 -0.88 -27.63
CA GLN A 41 -7.52 0.24 -28.58
C GLN A 41 -6.42 0.25 -29.64
N LYS A 42 -5.17 0.06 -29.21
CA LYS A 42 -4.02 0.01 -30.12
C LYS A 42 -4.12 -1.20 -31.07
N LEU A 43 -4.54 -2.35 -30.55
CA LEU A 43 -4.74 -3.55 -31.34
C LEU A 43 -5.90 -3.39 -32.32
N ALA A 44 -7.01 -2.75 -31.92
CA ALA A 44 -8.13 -2.42 -32.81
C ALA A 44 -7.69 -1.56 -33.99
N GLN A 45 -6.94 -0.49 -33.72
CA GLN A 45 -6.41 0.36 -34.77
C GLN A 45 -5.49 -0.38 -35.75
N SER A 46 -4.64 -1.28 -35.23
CA SER A 46 -3.71 -2.04 -36.08
C SER A 46 -4.38 -3.16 -36.89
N GLN A 47 -5.41 -3.84 -36.36
CA GLN A 47 -6.09 -4.95 -36.99
C GLN A 47 -7.23 -4.53 -37.94
N PHE A 48 -8.02 -3.53 -37.56
CA PHE A 48 -9.22 -3.14 -38.27
C PHE A 48 -9.11 -1.77 -38.96
N GLY A 49 -8.06 -1.01 -38.66
CA GLY A 49 -7.91 0.38 -39.15
C GLY A 49 -8.99 1.35 -38.63
N GLN A 50 -9.76 0.93 -37.63
CA GLN A 50 -10.91 1.67 -37.12
C GLN A 50 -10.72 2.10 -35.66
N PRO A 51 -11.29 3.26 -35.26
CA PRO A 51 -11.31 3.68 -33.87
C PRO A 51 -12.06 2.69 -32.98
N TRP A 52 -11.61 2.50 -31.75
CA TRP A 52 -12.25 1.64 -30.76
C TRP A 52 -13.75 1.89 -30.58
N SER A 53 -14.17 3.16 -30.59
CA SER A 53 -15.57 3.57 -30.41
C SER A 53 -16.52 3.13 -31.52
N THR A 54 -15.99 2.80 -32.67
CA THR A 54 -16.79 2.36 -33.84
C THR A 54 -16.92 0.84 -33.93
N LEU A 55 -16.17 0.07 -33.14
CA LEU A 55 -16.24 -1.38 -33.16
C LEU A 55 -17.49 -1.90 -32.44
N PRO A 56 -18.12 -2.99 -32.95
CA PRO A 56 -19.20 -3.67 -32.27
C PRO A 56 -18.79 -4.13 -30.85
N ALA A 57 -19.71 -4.11 -29.90
CA ALA A 57 -19.46 -4.50 -28.52
C ALA A 57 -18.93 -5.96 -28.38
N VAL A 58 -19.25 -6.83 -29.31
CA VAL A 58 -18.72 -8.19 -29.32
C VAL A 58 -17.23 -8.21 -29.63
N GLU A 59 -16.80 -7.47 -30.65
CA GLU A 59 -15.39 -7.35 -31.06
C GLU A 59 -14.56 -6.65 -29.95
N GLN A 60 -15.09 -5.58 -29.36
CA GLN A 60 -14.46 -4.94 -28.22
C GLN A 60 -14.20 -5.93 -27.07
N ARG A 61 -15.17 -6.77 -26.72
CA ARG A 61 -15.03 -7.80 -25.69
C ARG A 61 -14.01 -8.87 -26.07
N GLN A 62 -13.99 -9.29 -27.32
CA GLN A 62 -13.01 -10.27 -27.79
C GLN A 62 -11.58 -9.74 -27.72
N LEU A 63 -11.34 -8.49 -28.16
CA LEU A 63 -10.02 -7.85 -28.08
C LEU A 63 -9.57 -7.69 -26.63
N ARG A 64 -10.43 -7.22 -25.72
CA ARG A 64 -10.12 -7.13 -24.30
C ARG A 64 -9.78 -8.48 -23.69
N SER A 65 -10.57 -9.51 -23.98
CA SER A 65 -10.32 -10.88 -23.53
C SER A 65 -8.99 -11.43 -24.05
N ARG A 66 -8.62 -11.09 -25.29
CA ARG A 66 -7.33 -11.46 -25.87
C ARG A 66 -6.18 -10.76 -25.15
N ILE A 67 -6.23 -9.43 -24.96
CA ILE A 67 -5.22 -8.66 -24.25
C ILE A 67 -5.08 -9.16 -22.80
N TYR A 68 -6.20 -9.46 -22.13
CA TYR A 68 -6.15 -10.01 -20.78
C TYR A 68 -5.34 -11.31 -20.72
N ARG A 69 -5.60 -12.24 -21.63
CA ARG A 69 -4.92 -13.56 -21.64
C ARG A 69 -3.46 -13.47 -22.06
N GLU A 70 -3.15 -12.62 -23.05
CA GLU A 70 -1.81 -12.53 -23.65
C GLU A 70 -0.86 -11.59 -22.88
N VAL A 71 -1.41 -10.61 -22.15
CA VAL A 71 -0.61 -9.55 -21.52
C VAL A 71 -0.92 -9.42 -20.02
N ILE A 72 -2.18 -9.10 -19.67
CA ILE A 72 -2.51 -8.67 -18.30
C ILE A 72 -2.30 -9.77 -17.27
N LYS A 73 -2.57 -11.01 -17.64
CA LYS A 73 -2.44 -12.19 -16.77
C LYS A 73 -1.01 -12.37 -16.24
N ASP A 74 -0.01 -12.09 -17.06
CA ASP A 74 1.39 -12.34 -16.75
C ASP A 74 2.09 -11.13 -16.07
N LEU A 75 1.44 -9.97 -16.10
CA LEU A 75 1.93 -8.77 -15.43
C LEU A 75 1.88 -8.88 -13.90
N TRP A 76 2.96 -8.44 -13.27
CA TRP A 76 3.01 -8.27 -11.84
C TRP A 76 2.59 -6.84 -11.46
N ILE A 77 1.28 -6.60 -11.42
CA ILE A 77 0.68 -5.33 -10.96
C ILE A 77 -0.09 -5.58 -9.68
N GLY A 78 0.25 -4.86 -8.61
CA GLY A 78 -0.39 -5.00 -7.31
C GLY A 78 0.19 -4.09 -6.25
N THR A 79 -0.26 -4.26 -5.01
CA THR A 79 0.37 -3.59 -3.87
C THR A 79 1.67 -4.30 -3.48
N PHE A 80 2.58 -3.60 -2.79
CA PHE A 80 3.80 -4.20 -2.25
C PHE A 80 3.49 -5.53 -1.54
N HIS A 81 2.60 -5.51 -0.57
CA HIS A 81 2.27 -6.69 0.22
C HIS A 81 1.76 -7.86 -0.64
N ALA A 82 0.88 -7.61 -1.59
CA ALA A 82 0.34 -8.66 -2.45
C ALA A 82 1.40 -9.30 -3.35
N LEU A 83 2.27 -8.48 -3.94
CA LEU A 83 3.32 -8.94 -4.85
C LEU A 83 4.43 -9.69 -4.11
N PHE A 84 4.85 -9.19 -2.94
CA PHE A 84 5.91 -9.84 -2.16
C PHE A 84 5.41 -11.04 -1.35
N ALA A 85 4.15 -11.08 -0.92
CA ALA A 85 3.51 -12.31 -0.47
C ALA A 85 3.55 -13.39 -1.57
N ARG A 86 3.28 -13.02 -2.82
CA ARG A 86 3.39 -13.93 -3.97
C ARG A 86 4.83 -14.41 -4.17
N LEU A 87 5.84 -13.53 -4.06
CA LEU A 87 7.26 -13.91 -4.12
C LEU A 87 7.60 -14.91 -3.01
N LEU A 88 7.20 -14.65 -1.77
CA LEU A 88 7.41 -15.57 -0.65
C LEU A 88 6.75 -16.94 -0.87
N ARG A 89 5.58 -17.00 -1.52
CA ARG A 89 4.95 -18.29 -1.89
C ARG A 89 5.81 -19.14 -2.84
N PHE A 90 6.77 -18.53 -3.56
CA PHE A 90 7.72 -19.28 -4.37
C PHE A 90 8.98 -19.71 -3.61
N ASP A 91 9.49 -18.88 -2.72
CA ASP A 91 10.88 -19.04 -2.26
C ASP A 91 11.10 -18.99 -0.74
N ILE A 92 10.06 -18.84 0.10
CA ILE A 92 10.23 -18.68 1.55
C ILE A 92 10.90 -19.90 2.22
N ASP A 93 10.72 -21.10 1.67
CA ASP A 93 11.32 -22.35 2.14
C ASP A 93 12.86 -22.35 1.98
N LYS A 94 13.40 -21.43 1.21
CA LYS A 94 14.85 -21.24 1.02
C LYS A 94 15.43 -20.17 1.95
N PHE A 95 14.59 -19.47 2.71
CA PHE A 95 15.04 -18.49 3.68
C PHE A 95 15.70 -19.19 4.88
N LYS A 96 16.91 -18.75 5.22
CA LYS A 96 17.66 -19.25 6.38
C LYS A 96 17.64 -18.20 7.48
N ASP A 97 16.76 -18.38 8.43
CA ASP A 97 16.71 -17.50 9.59
C ASP A 97 17.93 -17.70 10.50
N PRO A 98 18.57 -16.64 11.01
CA PRO A 98 19.73 -16.75 11.91
C PRO A 98 19.45 -17.52 13.22
N GLU A 99 18.21 -17.49 13.72
CA GLU A 99 17.77 -18.24 14.90
C GLU A 99 17.24 -19.65 14.55
N GLY A 100 17.33 -20.08 13.29
CA GLY A 100 16.86 -21.39 12.83
C GLY A 100 15.35 -21.47 12.63
N LEU A 101 14.65 -20.34 12.59
CA LEU A 101 13.22 -20.31 12.30
C LEU A 101 12.98 -20.65 10.82
N SER A 102 11.85 -21.29 10.55
CA SER A 102 11.49 -21.70 9.18
C SER A 102 10.00 -21.52 8.92
N TRP A 103 9.67 -21.27 7.67
CA TRP A 103 8.29 -21.15 7.18
C TRP A 103 8.12 -22.00 5.92
N THR A 104 6.92 -22.50 5.73
CA THR A 104 6.55 -23.18 4.49
C THR A 104 5.78 -22.24 3.56
N ARG A 105 5.65 -22.62 2.29
CA ARG A 105 4.90 -21.84 1.28
C ARG A 105 3.42 -21.66 1.61
N GLN A 106 2.85 -22.50 2.47
CA GLN A 106 1.46 -22.49 2.93
C GLN A 106 1.24 -21.60 4.16
N PHE A 107 2.12 -20.64 4.41
CA PHE A 107 1.99 -19.75 5.57
C PHE A 107 0.65 -19.01 5.61
N SER A 108 0.13 -18.81 6.82
CA SER A 108 -1.02 -17.93 7.08
C SER A 108 -0.57 -16.46 7.14
N ILE A 109 -1.45 -15.54 6.78
CA ILE A 109 -1.24 -14.10 7.00
C ILE A 109 -2.11 -13.67 8.16
N TYR A 110 -1.49 -13.17 9.23
CA TYR A 110 -2.16 -12.68 10.44
C TYR A 110 -2.60 -11.23 10.25
N ASP A 111 -3.84 -10.95 10.63
CA ASP A 111 -4.36 -9.60 10.67
C ASP A 111 -3.93 -8.86 11.96
N GLU A 112 -4.29 -7.59 12.07
CA GLU A 112 -3.95 -6.75 13.23
C GLU A 112 -4.45 -7.32 14.55
N ASN A 113 -5.62 -7.98 14.58
CA ASN A 113 -6.18 -8.56 15.79
C ASN A 113 -5.45 -9.85 16.17
N ASP A 114 -5.09 -10.68 15.18
CA ASP A 114 -4.30 -11.89 15.38
C ASP A 114 -2.94 -11.52 16.00
N VAL A 115 -2.25 -10.53 15.41
CA VAL A 115 -0.98 -9.99 15.91
C VAL A 115 -1.11 -9.41 17.31
N GLN A 116 -2.16 -8.60 17.55
CA GLN A 116 -2.38 -7.99 18.86
C GLN A 116 -2.63 -9.03 19.96
N SER A 117 -3.35 -10.10 19.63
CA SER A 117 -3.64 -11.20 20.56
C SER A 117 -2.36 -11.95 20.92
N LEU A 118 -1.53 -12.27 19.92
CA LEU A 118 -0.26 -12.98 20.12
C LEU A 118 0.73 -12.14 20.94
N ILE A 119 0.89 -10.87 20.63
CA ILE A 119 1.78 -9.98 21.40
C ILE A 119 1.27 -9.80 22.83
N LYS A 120 -0.04 -9.69 23.04
CA LYS A 120 -0.63 -9.62 24.37
C LYS A 120 -0.29 -10.87 25.20
N GLU A 121 -0.42 -12.04 24.61
CA GLU A 121 -0.07 -13.32 25.26
C GLU A 121 1.41 -13.35 25.68
N ILE A 122 2.31 -13.00 24.76
CA ILE A 122 3.75 -12.96 25.04
C ILE A 122 4.06 -11.98 26.18
N VAL A 123 3.52 -10.77 26.14
CA VAL A 123 3.78 -9.72 27.16
C VAL A 123 3.24 -10.15 28.52
N THR A 124 1.99 -10.66 28.59
CA THR A 124 1.30 -10.85 29.87
C THR A 124 1.47 -12.26 30.46
N GLN A 125 1.59 -13.30 29.62
CA GLN A 125 1.65 -14.69 30.10
C GLN A 125 3.07 -15.25 30.06
N GLU A 126 3.80 -15.07 28.96
CA GLU A 126 5.14 -15.62 28.86
C GLU A 126 6.20 -14.79 29.60
N LEU A 127 6.22 -13.48 29.38
CA LEU A 127 7.18 -12.56 29.99
C LEU A 127 6.70 -11.99 31.32
N GLN A 128 5.43 -12.17 31.67
CA GLN A 128 4.79 -11.69 32.90
C GLN A 128 5.07 -10.20 33.16
N LEU A 129 5.10 -9.41 32.09
CA LEU A 129 5.34 -7.96 32.18
C LEU A 129 4.06 -7.23 32.58
N ASP A 130 4.21 -6.16 33.37
CA ASP A 130 3.09 -5.26 33.71
C ASP A 130 2.52 -4.60 32.44
N PRO A 131 1.27 -4.88 32.05
CA PRO A 131 0.66 -4.33 30.84
C PRO A 131 0.43 -2.82 30.91
N LYS A 132 0.54 -2.17 32.09
CA LYS A 132 0.52 -0.72 32.22
C LYS A 132 1.84 -0.09 31.79
N ARG A 133 2.96 -0.78 32.02
CA ARG A 133 4.31 -0.34 31.62
C ARG A 133 4.65 -0.81 30.20
N PHE A 134 4.26 -2.03 29.84
CA PHE A 134 4.46 -2.64 28.54
C PHE A 134 3.10 -2.87 27.86
N GLU A 135 2.43 -1.77 27.49
CA GLU A 135 1.13 -1.83 26.83
C GLU A 135 1.25 -2.59 25.51
N PRO A 136 0.55 -3.74 25.33
CA PRO A 136 0.69 -4.59 24.14
C PRO A 136 0.50 -3.86 22.80
N LYS A 137 -0.36 -2.82 22.75
CA LYS A 137 -0.53 -2.00 21.54
C LYS A 137 0.72 -1.20 21.19
N LYS A 138 1.39 -0.61 22.21
CA LYS A 138 2.63 0.13 22.00
C LYS A 138 3.78 -0.79 21.63
N VAL A 139 3.84 -1.98 22.24
CA VAL A 139 4.82 -3.02 21.87
C VAL A 139 4.63 -3.46 20.42
N ARG A 140 3.41 -3.75 20.01
CA ARG A 140 3.08 -4.07 18.63
C ARG A 140 3.53 -2.97 17.67
N TRP A 141 3.19 -1.73 17.98
CA TRP A 141 3.58 -0.58 17.16
C TRP A 141 5.11 -0.45 17.03
N ALA A 142 5.85 -0.63 18.13
CA ALA A 142 7.31 -0.57 18.11
C ALA A 142 7.93 -1.69 17.26
N ILE A 143 7.41 -2.92 17.35
CA ILE A 143 7.87 -4.05 16.52
C ILE A 143 7.54 -3.78 15.04
N SER A 144 6.34 -3.30 14.73
CA SER A 144 5.94 -2.95 13.36
C SER A 144 6.85 -1.86 12.80
N ASN A 145 7.12 -0.81 13.58
CA ASN A 145 8.04 0.26 13.15
C ASN A 145 9.45 -0.28 12.90
N ALA A 146 9.98 -1.13 13.78
CA ALA A 146 11.27 -1.78 13.58
C ALA A 146 11.33 -2.59 12.29
N LYS A 147 10.30 -3.40 12.00
CA LYS A 147 10.18 -4.14 10.73
C LYS A 147 10.16 -3.23 9.51
N ASN A 148 9.46 -2.11 9.58
CA ASN A 148 9.37 -1.11 8.50
C ASN A 148 10.68 -0.35 8.27
N GLN A 149 11.56 -0.31 9.29
CA GLN A 149 12.95 0.18 9.16
C GLN A 149 13.93 -0.92 8.72
N GLY A 150 13.46 -2.14 8.53
CA GLY A 150 14.31 -3.28 8.20
C GLY A 150 15.09 -3.86 9.38
N TRP A 151 14.70 -3.51 10.63
CA TRP A 151 15.41 -3.88 11.85
C TRP A 151 14.99 -5.26 12.36
N MET A 152 16.01 -5.99 12.81
CA MET A 152 15.87 -7.21 13.62
C MET A 152 15.86 -6.86 15.10
N PRO A 153 15.56 -7.82 15.99
CA PRO A 153 15.52 -7.57 17.44
C PRO A 153 16.75 -6.85 18.00
N GLU A 154 17.94 -7.12 17.47
CA GLU A 154 19.20 -6.53 17.94
C GLU A 154 19.27 -5.02 17.65
N GLN A 155 18.81 -4.57 16.48
CA GLN A 155 18.76 -3.17 16.14
C GLN A 155 17.70 -2.43 16.97
N LEU A 156 16.55 -3.06 17.25
CA LEU A 156 15.54 -2.50 18.14
C LEU A 156 16.06 -2.36 19.57
N GLU A 157 16.87 -3.34 20.05
CA GLU A 157 17.50 -3.27 21.37
C GLU A 157 18.49 -2.10 21.45
N ALA A 158 19.30 -1.92 20.43
CA ALA A 158 20.29 -0.84 20.35
C ALA A 158 19.63 0.54 20.32
N ASP A 159 18.56 0.70 19.55
CA ASP A 159 17.82 1.95 19.40
C ASP A 159 17.10 2.36 20.70
N ALA A 160 16.33 1.44 21.29
CA ALA A 160 15.55 1.72 22.49
C ALA A 160 16.40 1.82 23.77
N GLY A 161 17.57 1.19 23.80
CA GLY A 161 18.54 1.22 24.88
C GLY A 161 18.06 0.63 26.21
N GLY A 162 19.02 0.38 27.13
CA GLY A 162 18.77 -0.02 28.52
C GLY A 162 17.88 -1.27 28.70
N GLN A 163 17.29 -1.39 29.90
CA GLN A 163 16.44 -2.53 30.23
C GLN A 163 15.17 -2.62 29.37
N ARG A 164 14.63 -1.47 28.98
CA ARG A 164 13.44 -1.43 28.13
C ARG A 164 13.73 -1.98 26.74
N GLY A 165 14.86 -1.60 26.13
CA GLY A 165 15.29 -2.10 24.83
C GLY A 165 15.45 -3.61 24.84
N LYS A 166 16.09 -4.16 25.89
CA LYS A 166 16.24 -5.63 26.06
C LYS A 166 14.90 -6.35 26.10
N LEU A 167 13.93 -5.84 26.86
CA LEU A 167 12.60 -6.45 26.96
C LEU A 167 11.81 -6.34 25.66
N MET A 168 11.94 -5.21 24.94
CA MET A 168 11.31 -5.06 23.62
C MET A 168 11.90 -6.04 22.60
N ALA A 169 13.23 -6.18 22.56
CA ALA A 169 13.91 -7.12 21.69
C ALA A 169 13.56 -8.58 22.01
N GLU A 170 13.50 -8.93 23.32
CA GLU A 170 13.07 -10.28 23.75
C GLU A 170 11.62 -10.56 23.36
N THR A 171 10.72 -9.56 23.50
CA THR A 171 9.34 -9.68 23.04
C THR A 171 9.28 -9.89 21.53
N TYR A 172 10.10 -9.19 20.77
CA TYR A 172 10.17 -9.32 19.31
C TYR A 172 10.72 -10.71 18.91
N ARG A 173 11.76 -11.24 19.59
CA ARG A 173 12.29 -12.60 19.34
C ARG A 173 11.22 -13.67 19.60
N ARG A 174 10.51 -13.60 20.73
CA ARG A 174 9.40 -14.52 21.03
C ARG A 174 8.27 -14.41 20.01
N TYR A 175 7.93 -13.19 19.61
CA TYR A 175 6.92 -12.96 18.60
C TYR A 175 7.29 -13.60 17.26
N ARG A 176 8.54 -13.49 16.81
CA ARG A 176 9.02 -14.17 15.60
C ARG A 176 8.94 -15.68 15.71
N ARG A 177 9.35 -16.24 16.87
CA ARG A 177 9.26 -17.69 17.14
C ARG A 177 7.82 -18.17 17.12
N ALA A 178 6.90 -17.43 17.72
CA ALA A 178 5.48 -17.75 17.73
C ALA A 178 4.88 -17.71 16.31
N LEU A 179 5.24 -16.71 15.50
CA LEU A 179 4.83 -16.67 14.09
C LEU A 179 5.37 -17.89 13.32
N ALA A 180 6.64 -18.24 13.46
CA ALA A 180 7.23 -19.39 12.80
C ALA A 180 6.57 -20.70 13.23
N ALA A 181 6.33 -20.90 14.54
CA ALA A 181 5.63 -22.07 15.06
C ALA A 181 4.21 -22.25 14.51
N ASN A 182 3.54 -21.13 14.22
CA ASN A 182 2.21 -21.12 13.60
C ASN A 182 2.27 -21.15 12.06
N ASN A 183 3.44 -21.26 11.46
CA ASN A 183 3.66 -21.04 10.04
C ASN A 183 2.90 -19.81 9.53
N ALA A 184 3.07 -18.68 10.21
CA ALA A 184 2.36 -17.45 9.96
C ALA A 184 3.31 -16.27 9.74
N LEU A 185 2.86 -15.28 9.00
CA LEU A 185 3.52 -13.99 8.78
C LEU A 185 2.52 -12.87 9.10
N ASP A 186 3.00 -11.77 9.65
CA ASP A 186 2.20 -10.55 9.68
C ASP A 186 2.41 -9.71 8.40
N PHE A 187 1.72 -8.57 8.30
CA PHE A 187 1.83 -7.72 7.13
C PHE A 187 3.24 -7.14 6.92
N ASP A 188 3.95 -6.81 8.01
CA ASP A 188 5.30 -6.25 7.91
C ASP A 188 6.32 -7.32 7.47
N ASP A 189 6.11 -8.59 7.85
CA ASP A 189 6.94 -9.71 7.39
C ASP A 189 6.83 -9.95 5.88
N LEU A 190 5.70 -9.63 5.27
CA LEU A 190 5.53 -9.74 3.81
C LEU A 190 6.49 -8.82 3.03
N LEU A 191 7.09 -7.84 3.71
CA LEU A 191 8.09 -6.93 3.16
C LEU A 191 9.49 -7.24 3.70
N LEU A 192 9.62 -7.46 5.01
CA LEU A 192 10.91 -7.68 5.66
C LEU A 192 11.57 -8.98 5.23
N LEU A 193 10.83 -10.10 5.22
CA LEU A 193 11.41 -11.40 4.86
C LEU A 193 11.88 -11.47 3.40
N PRO A 194 11.18 -10.91 2.40
CA PRO A 194 11.74 -10.80 1.05
C PRO A 194 13.06 -10.04 0.98
N VAL A 195 13.21 -8.92 1.74
CA VAL A 195 14.49 -8.20 1.81
C VAL A 195 15.59 -9.11 2.33
N GLN A 196 15.32 -9.83 3.42
CA GLN A 196 16.32 -10.73 4.03
C GLN A 196 16.65 -11.92 3.13
N LEU A 197 15.64 -12.54 2.51
CA LEU A 197 15.81 -13.62 1.54
C LEU A 197 16.70 -13.20 0.36
N LEU A 198 16.41 -12.05 -0.23
CA LEU A 198 17.16 -11.53 -1.38
C LEU A 198 18.58 -11.09 -0.99
N ARG A 199 18.81 -10.62 0.25
CA ARG A 199 20.13 -10.30 0.77
C ARG A 199 20.98 -11.56 0.99
N GLN A 200 20.38 -12.61 1.54
CA GLN A 200 21.08 -13.84 1.91
C GLN A 200 21.34 -14.77 0.72
N ASN A 201 20.45 -14.79 -0.27
CA ASN A 201 20.49 -15.76 -1.36
C ASN A 201 20.68 -15.08 -2.72
N GLU A 202 21.94 -15.08 -3.18
CA GLU A 202 22.32 -14.48 -4.44
C GLU A 202 21.59 -15.11 -5.64
N GLN A 203 21.40 -16.44 -5.66
CA GLN A 203 20.73 -17.12 -6.77
C GLN A 203 19.26 -16.70 -6.90
N ILE A 204 18.57 -16.54 -5.77
CA ILE A 204 17.18 -16.06 -5.75
C ILE A 204 17.13 -14.59 -6.17
N ARG A 205 18.04 -13.76 -5.63
CA ARG A 205 18.13 -12.36 -6.01
C ARG A 205 18.39 -12.20 -7.51
N ASP A 206 19.33 -12.94 -8.06
CA ASP A 206 19.62 -12.97 -9.50
C ASP A 206 18.43 -13.39 -10.35
N TYR A 207 17.69 -14.41 -9.89
CA TYR A 207 16.49 -14.86 -10.60
C TYR A 207 15.45 -13.75 -10.69
N TRP A 208 15.11 -13.10 -9.57
CA TRP A 208 14.10 -12.05 -9.54
C TRP A 208 14.60 -10.76 -10.21
N HIS A 209 15.87 -10.44 -10.10
CA HIS A 209 16.49 -9.35 -10.84
C HIS A 209 16.39 -9.54 -12.35
N ARG A 210 16.70 -10.73 -12.88
CA ARG A 210 16.54 -11.04 -14.32
C ARG A 210 15.08 -11.06 -14.75
N ARG A 211 14.19 -11.50 -13.86
CA ARG A 211 12.75 -11.52 -14.13
C ARG A 211 12.17 -10.13 -14.21
N PHE A 212 12.46 -9.25 -13.27
CA PHE A 212 11.91 -7.89 -13.24
C PHE A 212 12.92 -6.90 -13.85
N ARG A 213 12.81 -6.71 -15.17
CA ARG A 213 13.65 -5.77 -15.90
C ARG A 213 13.14 -4.33 -15.83
N HIS A 214 11.83 -4.15 -15.73
CA HIS A 214 11.18 -2.85 -15.64
C HIS A 214 10.37 -2.78 -14.34
N VAL A 215 10.84 -1.96 -13.42
CA VAL A 215 10.21 -1.76 -12.11
C VAL A 215 9.57 -0.37 -12.09
N LEU A 216 8.25 -0.33 -11.88
CA LEU A 216 7.49 0.90 -11.82
C LEU A 216 6.83 1.01 -10.44
N VAL A 217 6.93 2.16 -9.80
CA VAL A 217 6.35 2.40 -8.46
C VAL A 217 5.53 3.67 -8.49
N ASP A 218 4.27 3.56 -8.06
CA ASP A 218 3.35 4.67 -7.91
C ASP A 218 3.30 5.11 -6.45
N GLU A 219 2.97 6.37 -6.18
CA GLU A 219 2.91 6.98 -4.84
C GLU A 219 4.22 6.76 -4.05
N TYR A 220 5.36 7.00 -4.72
CA TYR A 220 6.68 6.68 -4.17
C TYR A 220 7.02 7.44 -2.88
N GLN A 221 6.41 8.61 -2.62
CA GLN A 221 6.54 9.37 -1.37
C GLN A 221 6.03 8.62 -0.13
N ASP A 222 5.18 7.60 -0.32
CA ASP A 222 4.62 6.80 0.78
C ASP A 222 5.44 5.52 1.04
N THR A 223 6.60 5.39 0.40
CA THR A 223 7.52 4.27 0.55
C THR A 223 8.25 4.33 1.89
N ASN A 224 8.34 3.18 2.60
CA ASN A 224 9.18 3.03 3.78
C ASN A 224 10.55 2.41 3.43
N ARG A 225 11.45 2.36 4.41
CA ARG A 225 12.81 1.86 4.21
C ARG A 225 12.87 0.42 3.71
N THR A 226 12.04 -0.46 4.23
CA THR A 226 12.01 -1.88 3.82
C THR A 226 11.50 -2.03 2.38
N GLN A 227 10.52 -1.22 1.96
CA GLN A 227 10.05 -1.19 0.57
C GLN A 227 11.11 -0.64 -0.39
N TYR A 228 11.82 0.41 0.01
CA TYR A 228 12.96 0.93 -0.75
C TYR A 228 14.04 -0.13 -0.94
N ASP A 229 14.41 -0.83 0.14
CA ASP A 229 15.41 -1.90 0.07
C ASP A 229 15.01 -3.03 -0.89
N LEU A 230 13.71 -3.37 -0.95
CA LEU A 230 13.19 -4.33 -1.93
C LEU A 230 13.37 -3.84 -3.37
N ILE A 231 13.01 -2.59 -3.65
CA ILE A 231 13.19 -1.99 -4.97
C ILE A 231 14.67 -2.00 -5.34
N LYS A 232 15.52 -1.53 -4.45
CA LYS A 232 16.98 -1.49 -4.63
C LYS A 232 17.54 -2.86 -4.99
N LEU A 233 17.21 -3.90 -4.21
CA LEU A 233 17.69 -5.27 -4.43
C LEU A 233 17.24 -5.82 -5.78
N LEU A 234 15.99 -5.58 -6.18
CA LEU A 234 15.46 -6.06 -7.45
C LEU A 234 16.04 -5.31 -8.65
N VAL A 235 16.24 -4.00 -8.54
CA VAL A 235 16.72 -3.15 -9.64
C VAL A 235 18.23 -3.32 -9.86
N THR A 236 19.03 -3.29 -8.78
CA THR A 236 20.50 -3.24 -8.87
C THR A 236 21.20 -4.57 -8.57
N ASN A 237 20.44 -5.64 -8.32
CA ASN A 237 20.99 -6.92 -7.86
C ASN A 237 21.84 -6.79 -6.58
N GLY A 238 21.47 -5.87 -5.70
CA GLY A 238 22.16 -5.61 -4.44
C GLY A 238 23.45 -4.76 -4.57
N ARG A 239 23.78 -4.27 -5.76
CA ARG A 239 24.85 -3.29 -5.94
C ARG A 239 24.43 -1.90 -5.44
N ASP A 240 25.40 -1.02 -5.28
CA ASP A 240 25.11 0.37 -4.99
C ASP A 240 24.34 1.00 -6.16
N PRO A 241 23.20 1.65 -5.95
CA PRO A 241 22.42 2.26 -7.01
C PRO A 241 23.19 3.31 -7.80
N ALA A 242 23.93 4.19 -7.12
CA ALA A 242 24.72 5.25 -7.76
C ALA A 242 25.88 4.72 -8.64
N ALA A 243 26.35 3.50 -8.36
CA ALA A 243 27.39 2.83 -9.13
C ALA A 243 26.84 1.75 -10.09
N TYR A 244 25.51 1.62 -10.20
CA TYR A 244 24.88 0.62 -11.05
C TYR A 244 24.84 1.06 -12.51
N ASP A 245 25.45 0.31 -13.39
CA ASP A 245 25.66 0.62 -14.81
C ASP A 245 24.98 -0.33 -15.81
N ASP A 246 24.41 -1.45 -15.33
CA ASP A 246 23.77 -2.46 -16.20
C ASP A 246 22.30 -2.13 -16.48
N TRP A 247 22.06 -1.01 -17.15
CA TRP A 247 20.71 -0.54 -17.53
C TRP A 247 20.22 -1.08 -18.88
N ASN A 248 21.00 -1.94 -19.56
CA ASN A 248 20.60 -2.47 -20.86
C ASN A 248 19.33 -3.31 -20.78
N GLY A 249 18.26 -2.83 -21.41
CA GLY A 249 16.94 -3.45 -21.38
C GLY A 249 16.30 -3.45 -20.00
N ARG A 250 16.67 -2.52 -19.11
CA ARG A 250 16.15 -2.33 -17.76
C ARG A 250 15.73 -0.89 -17.50
N SER A 251 14.84 -0.70 -16.57
CA SER A 251 14.50 0.63 -16.08
C SER A 251 13.86 0.58 -14.69
N VAL A 252 14.11 1.60 -13.90
CA VAL A 252 13.29 1.96 -12.75
C VAL A 252 12.53 3.24 -13.09
N PHE A 253 11.26 3.30 -12.72
CA PHE A 253 10.40 4.45 -12.97
C PHE A 253 9.49 4.67 -11.77
N VAL A 254 9.59 5.82 -11.14
CA VAL A 254 8.79 6.15 -9.98
C VAL A 254 7.91 7.36 -10.28
N VAL A 255 6.74 7.39 -9.66
CA VAL A 255 5.83 8.53 -9.66
C VAL A 255 5.51 8.85 -8.21
N GLY A 256 5.61 10.10 -7.83
CA GLY A 256 5.33 10.54 -6.48
C GLY A 256 5.29 12.05 -6.36
N ASP A 257 4.79 12.49 -5.23
CA ASP A 257 4.69 13.89 -4.86
C ASP A 257 5.05 14.08 -3.39
N ALA A 258 6.22 14.65 -3.11
CA ALA A 258 6.71 14.88 -1.74
C ALA A 258 5.71 15.70 -0.91
N ASP A 259 4.99 16.64 -1.55
CA ASP A 259 3.99 17.47 -0.91
C ASP A 259 2.73 16.70 -0.47
N GLN A 260 2.54 15.47 -0.97
CA GLN A 260 1.42 14.59 -0.63
C GLN A 260 1.81 13.45 0.32
N SER A 261 2.99 13.47 0.92
CA SER A 261 3.41 12.47 1.90
C SER A 261 2.66 12.64 3.22
N ILE A 262 1.60 11.86 3.42
CA ILE A 262 0.72 11.92 4.60
C ILE A 262 0.70 10.62 5.41
N TYR A 263 1.56 9.65 5.11
CA TYR A 263 1.61 8.33 5.76
C TYR A 263 2.84 8.13 6.66
N SER A 264 3.43 9.21 7.21
CA SER A 264 4.56 9.12 8.16
C SER A 264 4.23 8.25 9.39
N PHE A 265 2.96 8.23 9.83
CA PHE A 265 2.49 7.35 10.91
C PHE A 265 2.51 5.85 10.56
N ARG A 266 2.78 5.49 9.29
CA ARG A 266 3.04 4.13 8.79
C ARG A 266 4.50 3.93 8.41
N ALA A 267 5.39 4.71 8.99
CA ALA A 267 6.83 4.72 8.69
C ALA A 267 7.18 5.07 7.23
N ALA A 268 6.27 5.72 6.48
CA ALA A 268 6.62 6.31 5.20
C ALA A 268 7.68 7.39 5.40
N ASP A 269 8.67 7.40 4.52
CA ASP A 269 9.82 8.29 4.57
C ASP A 269 9.97 9.02 3.23
N PHE A 270 9.50 10.27 3.19
CA PHE A 270 9.55 11.06 1.96
C PHE A 270 10.99 11.40 1.50
N THR A 271 11.98 11.27 2.40
CA THR A 271 13.39 11.49 2.05
C THR A 271 13.88 10.47 1.02
N ILE A 272 13.23 9.30 0.95
CA ILE A 272 13.48 8.29 -0.09
C ILE A 272 13.14 8.83 -1.48
N LEU A 273 12.03 9.58 -1.62
CA LEU A 273 11.70 10.25 -2.88
C LEU A 273 12.69 11.37 -3.19
N MET A 274 13.09 12.15 -2.18
CA MET A 274 14.05 13.25 -2.35
C MET A 274 15.42 12.74 -2.81
N GLY A 275 15.89 11.60 -2.27
CA GLY A 275 17.16 10.97 -2.63
C GLY A 275 17.14 10.15 -3.94
N PHE A 276 15.99 10.06 -4.63
CA PHE A 276 15.87 9.19 -5.81
C PHE A 276 16.83 9.58 -6.94
N GLN A 277 17.08 10.88 -7.13
CA GLN A 277 18.00 11.37 -8.16
C GLN A 277 19.46 11.00 -7.89
N ASP A 278 19.86 10.97 -6.62
CA ASP A 278 21.19 10.57 -6.21
C ASP A 278 21.40 9.07 -6.38
N ASP A 279 20.35 8.27 -6.12
CA ASP A 279 20.42 6.82 -6.22
C ASP A 279 20.29 6.30 -7.66
N PHE A 280 19.35 6.80 -8.43
CA PHE A 280 18.94 6.23 -9.73
C PHE A 280 18.88 7.24 -10.87
N GLY A 281 19.10 8.52 -10.60
CA GLY A 281 19.06 9.59 -11.58
C GLY A 281 20.41 9.87 -12.21
N ASP A 282 20.50 11.03 -12.84
CA ASP A 282 21.75 11.56 -13.45
C ASP A 282 22.54 12.47 -12.49
N GLY A 283 22.08 12.63 -11.24
CA GLY A 283 22.69 13.48 -10.24
C GLY A 283 22.63 14.98 -10.55
N ALA A 284 21.93 15.37 -11.63
CA ALA A 284 21.80 16.77 -12.01
C ALA A 284 20.72 17.49 -11.19
N ALA A 285 20.84 18.81 -11.07
CA ALA A 285 19.84 19.65 -10.40
C ALA A 285 18.46 19.55 -11.09
N SER A 286 17.41 19.79 -10.34
CA SER A 286 16.03 19.58 -10.81
C SER A 286 15.62 20.39 -12.05
N GLU A 287 16.33 21.46 -12.38
CA GLU A 287 16.12 22.27 -13.57
C GLU A 287 16.85 21.74 -14.81
N THR A 288 17.87 20.91 -14.63
CA THR A 288 18.77 20.45 -15.71
C THR A 288 18.75 18.95 -15.96
N THR A 289 18.17 18.19 -15.03
CA THR A 289 18.12 16.73 -15.13
C THR A 289 17.27 16.25 -16.30
N ALA A 290 17.75 15.21 -17.00
CA ALA A 290 16.97 14.50 -18.03
C ALA A 290 16.14 13.33 -17.46
N THR A 291 16.34 12.97 -16.19
CA THR A 291 15.72 11.80 -15.56
C THR A 291 14.50 12.11 -14.71
N MET A 292 14.18 13.38 -14.46
CA MET A 292 12.99 13.81 -13.74
C MET A 292 12.11 14.72 -14.58
N VAL A 293 10.80 14.47 -14.55
CA VAL A 293 9.77 15.30 -15.20
C VAL A 293 8.78 15.80 -14.15
N LYS A 294 8.62 17.12 -14.04
CA LYS A 294 7.62 17.73 -13.17
C LYS A 294 6.29 17.86 -13.91
N LEU A 295 5.23 17.32 -13.32
CA LEU A 295 3.85 17.44 -13.82
C LEU A 295 3.17 18.57 -13.07
N GLU A 296 3.16 19.77 -13.66
CA GLU A 296 2.63 20.98 -13.02
C GLU A 296 1.19 21.32 -13.43
N GLU A 297 0.73 20.81 -14.56
CA GLU A 297 -0.64 21.02 -15.01
C GLU A 297 -1.64 20.19 -14.19
N ASN A 298 -2.61 20.85 -13.58
CA ASN A 298 -3.64 20.21 -12.77
C ASN A 298 -5.00 20.25 -13.48
N TYR A 299 -5.53 19.07 -13.77
CA TYR A 299 -6.81 18.85 -14.46
C TYR A 299 -7.97 18.58 -13.48
N ARG A 300 -7.71 18.50 -12.18
CA ARG A 300 -8.69 18.13 -11.15
C ARG A 300 -9.42 19.35 -10.61
N SER A 301 -8.65 20.33 -10.15
CA SER A 301 -9.15 21.44 -9.34
C SER A 301 -9.20 22.75 -10.12
N THR A 302 -10.09 23.67 -9.70
CA THR A 302 -10.17 25.04 -10.19
C THR A 302 -9.04 25.89 -9.63
N ALA A 303 -8.81 27.07 -10.22
CA ALA A 303 -7.74 28.00 -9.85
C ALA A 303 -7.80 28.38 -8.36
N THR A 304 -8.96 28.74 -7.85
CA THR A 304 -9.16 29.12 -6.45
C THR A 304 -8.66 28.08 -5.45
N ILE A 305 -8.90 26.79 -5.71
CA ILE A 305 -8.43 25.69 -4.86
C ILE A 305 -6.91 25.55 -4.95
N LEU A 306 -6.36 25.65 -6.17
CA LEU A 306 -4.91 25.48 -6.38
C LEU A 306 -4.10 26.65 -5.82
N GLU A 307 -4.61 27.87 -5.89
CA GLU A 307 -3.96 29.03 -5.26
C GLU A 307 -3.85 28.86 -3.75
N ALA A 308 -4.92 28.43 -3.09
CA ALA A 308 -4.91 28.15 -1.67
C ALA A 308 -3.95 26.99 -1.32
N ALA A 309 -3.95 25.93 -2.12
CA ALA A 309 -3.06 24.78 -1.93
C ALA A 309 -1.58 25.15 -2.13
N ASN A 310 -1.26 25.90 -3.19
CA ASN A 310 0.08 26.40 -3.47
C ASN A 310 0.57 27.35 -2.35
N ALA A 311 -0.28 28.23 -1.86
CA ALA A 311 0.04 29.13 -0.77
C ALA A 311 0.33 28.37 0.54
N LEU A 312 -0.48 27.34 0.86
CA LEU A 312 -0.29 26.52 2.03
C LEU A 312 1.01 25.72 1.96
N ILE A 313 1.27 25.04 0.85
CA ILE A 313 2.43 24.16 0.73
C ILE A 313 3.76 24.92 0.60
N ALA A 314 3.74 26.19 0.22
CA ALA A 314 4.93 27.04 0.16
C ALA A 314 5.60 27.25 1.54
N HIS A 315 4.90 26.98 2.64
CA HIS A 315 5.47 26.99 3.99
C HIS A 315 6.37 25.79 4.30
N ASN A 316 6.33 24.73 3.49
CA ASN A 316 7.24 23.59 3.65
C ASN A 316 8.61 23.94 3.04
N SER A 317 9.70 23.69 3.79
CA SER A 317 11.06 23.95 3.35
C SER A 317 11.73 22.79 2.61
N GLU A 318 11.35 21.55 2.94
CA GLU A 318 11.92 20.33 2.35
C GLU A 318 10.97 19.78 1.28
N ARG A 319 11.18 20.23 0.03
CA ARG A 319 10.29 19.84 -1.08
C ARG A 319 11.01 19.91 -2.44
N ILE A 320 10.46 19.23 -3.43
CA ILE A 320 10.79 19.45 -4.84
C ILE A 320 9.94 20.61 -5.33
N ASP A 321 10.57 21.72 -5.65
CA ASP A 321 9.85 22.93 -6.09
C ASP A 321 9.01 22.68 -7.33
N LYS A 322 7.72 22.95 -7.21
CA LYS A 322 6.74 22.93 -8.28
C LYS A 322 5.58 23.89 -7.93
N VAL A 323 4.92 24.35 -8.95
CA VAL A 323 3.70 25.16 -8.81
C VAL A 323 2.61 24.52 -9.64
N LEU A 324 1.52 24.09 -8.99
CA LEU A 324 0.38 23.53 -9.70
C LEU A 324 -0.36 24.62 -10.46
N ARG A 325 -0.50 24.42 -11.78
CA ARG A 325 -1.15 25.33 -12.71
C ARG A 325 -2.54 24.82 -13.08
N PRO A 326 -3.61 25.61 -12.89
CA PRO A 326 -4.95 25.17 -13.23
C PRO A 326 -5.14 25.08 -14.74
N THR A 327 -5.74 24.00 -15.22
CA THR A 327 -6.27 23.89 -16.59
C THR A 327 -7.78 24.14 -16.62
N ARG A 328 -8.42 24.15 -15.44
CA ARG A 328 -9.82 24.55 -15.24
C ARG A 328 -9.82 26.00 -14.78
N GLY A 329 -10.79 26.80 -15.25
CA GLY A 329 -10.89 28.20 -14.93
C GLY A 329 -11.06 28.50 -13.43
N GLU A 330 -11.46 29.71 -13.11
CA GLU A 330 -11.86 30.15 -11.78
C GLU A 330 -12.92 29.23 -11.20
N GLY A 331 -12.97 29.13 -9.88
CA GLY A 331 -13.95 28.34 -9.16
C GLY A 331 -14.61 29.14 -8.06
N GLU A 332 -15.57 28.51 -7.39
CA GLU A 332 -16.19 29.07 -6.19
C GLU A 332 -15.15 29.36 -5.12
N LEU A 333 -15.38 30.41 -4.33
CA LEU A 333 -14.53 30.76 -3.19
C LEU A 333 -14.59 29.68 -2.11
N ILE A 334 -13.45 29.44 -1.45
CA ILE A 334 -13.36 28.56 -0.30
C ILE A 334 -14.11 29.22 0.87
N SER A 335 -15.06 28.49 1.45
CA SER A 335 -15.78 28.92 2.64
C SER A 335 -15.18 28.30 3.90
N LEU A 336 -14.91 29.13 4.91
CA LEU A 336 -14.48 28.69 6.23
C LEU A 336 -15.62 28.93 7.23
N THR A 337 -16.06 27.88 7.89
CA THR A 337 -17.11 27.95 8.91
C THR A 337 -16.57 27.49 10.25
N ARG A 338 -16.72 28.29 11.29
CA ARG A 338 -16.41 27.94 12.67
C ARG A 338 -17.69 27.52 13.37
N CYS A 339 -17.67 26.33 13.98
CA CYS A 339 -18.79 25.78 14.77
C CYS A 339 -18.40 25.64 16.23
N ASP A 340 -19.38 25.57 17.13
CA ASP A 340 -19.16 25.50 18.57
C ASP A 340 -18.78 24.08 19.04
N ASP A 341 -19.31 23.08 18.33
CA ASP A 341 -19.06 21.65 18.60
C ASP A 341 -19.18 20.80 17.33
N GLU A 342 -18.88 19.49 17.45
CA GLU A 342 -18.94 18.52 16.37
C GLU A 342 -20.36 18.28 15.83
N ILE A 343 -21.39 18.53 16.64
CA ILE A 343 -22.78 18.38 16.21
C ILE A 343 -23.18 19.54 15.33
N ALA A 344 -22.88 20.76 15.76
CA ALA A 344 -23.10 21.98 14.98
C ALA A 344 -22.30 21.96 13.66
N GLU A 345 -21.06 21.44 13.68
CA GLU A 345 -20.25 21.22 12.48
C GLU A 345 -20.96 20.28 11.50
N ALA A 346 -21.42 19.12 11.97
CA ALA A 346 -22.12 18.15 11.13
C ALA A 346 -23.43 18.70 10.54
N GLU A 347 -24.19 19.45 11.32
CA GLU A 347 -25.43 20.10 10.86
C GLU A 347 -25.13 21.17 9.82
N ALA A 348 -24.11 22.00 10.02
CA ALA A 348 -23.69 23.03 9.06
C ALA A 348 -23.25 22.41 7.71
N VAL A 349 -22.49 21.32 7.75
CA VAL A 349 -22.05 20.60 6.55
C VAL A 349 -23.23 20.02 5.81
N VAL A 350 -24.11 19.30 6.50
CA VAL A 350 -25.30 18.66 5.88
C VAL A 350 -26.26 19.72 5.32
N HIS A 351 -26.45 20.82 6.04
CA HIS A 351 -27.26 21.95 5.55
C HIS A 351 -26.66 22.52 4.26
N ARG A 352 -25.34 22.74 4.22
CA ARG A 352 -24.67 23.25 3.00
C ARG A 352 -24.79 22.27 1.83
N MET A 353 -24.63 20.97 2.05
CA MET A 353 -24.82 19.95 1.02
C MET A 353 -26.22 19.99 0.42
N ARG A 354 -27.26 20.13 1.24
CA ARG A 354 -28.65 20.26 0.79
C ARG A 354 -28.90 21.53 -0.01
N MET A 355 -28.31 22.64 0.42
CA MET A 355 -28.42 23.91 -0.34
C MET A 355 -27.76 23.80 -1.71
N LEU A 356 -26.61 23.12 -1.80
CA LEU A 356 -25.90 22.91 -3.06
C LEU A 356 -26.70 22.00 -4.01
N GLU A 357 -27.24 20.89 -3.49
CA GLU A 357 -28.07 19.99 -4.29
C GLU A 357 -29.34 20.69 -4.82
N ALA A 358 -30.00 21.49 -3.99
CA ALA A 358 -31.16 22.24 -4.39
C ALA A 358 -30.88 23.36 -5.41
N ALA A 359 -29.68 23.97 -5.33
CA ALA A 359 -29.27 25.05 -6.22
C ALA A 359 -28.72 24.53 -7.57
N HIS A 360 -28.23 23.29 -7.62
CA HIS A 360 -27.58 22.72 -8.80
C HIS A 360 -28.24 21.37 -9.16
N PRO A 361 -29.23 21.36 -10.06
CA PRO A 361 -29.97 20.13 -10.41
C PRO A 361 -29.12 18.97 -10.97
N ASP A 362 -27.94 19.30 -11.51
CA ASP A 362 -27.01 18.31 -12.05
C ASP A 362 -26.09 17.71 -10.98
N LEU A 363 -26.14 18.21 -9.73
CA LEU A 363 -25.31 17.78 -8.62
C LEU A 363 -26.07 16.75 -7.77
N GLY A 364 -25.58 15.49 -7.78
CA GLY A 364 -26.11 14.44 -6.92
C GLY A 364 -25.34 14.27 -5.61
N TRP A 365 -25.91 13.54 -4.65
CA TRP A 365 -25.25 13.22 -3.39
C TRP A 365 -23.90 12.48 -3.59
N GLY A 366 -23.77 11.71 -4.67
CA GLY A 366 -22.54 11.00 -5.03
C GLY A 366 -21.38 11.88 -5.49
N ASP A 367 -21.66 13.15 -5.81
CA ASP A 367 -20.66 14.14 -6.25
C ASP A 367 -20.05 14.92 -5.08
N MET A 368 -20.55 14.68 -3.86
CA MET A 368 -20.11 15.36 -2.64
C MET A 368 -19.27 14.41 -1.76
N ALA A 369 -18.24 14.94 -1.10
CA ALA A 369 -17.43 14.19 -0.16
C ALA A 369 -17.13 15.00 1.10
N VAL A 370 -17.17 14.34 2.25
CA VAL A 370 -16.74 14.90 3.53
C VAL A 370 -15.47 14.18 3.96
N LEU A 371 -14.38 14.94 4.16
CA LEU A 371 -13.11 14.42 4.63
C LEU A 371 -12.88 14.83 6.09
N TYR A 372 -12.41 13.89 6.88
CA TYR A 372 -12.10 14.12 8.30
C TYR A 372 -10.77 13.46 8.69
N ARG A 373 -10.16 13.92 9.80
CA ARG A 373 -8.84 13.44 10.21
C ARG A 373 -8.90 12.12 10.98
N THR A 374 -9.92 11.89 11.78
CA THR A 374 -10.05 10.69 12.63
C THR A 374 -11.41 10.03 12.46
N ASN A 375 -11.46 8.71 12.57
CA ASN A 375 -12.71 7.95 12.45
C ASN A 375 -13.76 8.32 13.51
N ALA A 376 -13.34 8.89 14.64
CA ALA A 376 -14.28 9.34 15.67
C ALA A 376 -15.19 10.49 15.17
N GLN A 377 -14.69 11.31 14.25
CA GLN A 377 -15.45 12.42 13.68
C GLN A 377 -16.60 11.96 12.75
N SER A 378 -16.53 10.74 12.22
CA SER A 378 -17.59 10.24 11.31
C SER A 378 -18.93 10.14 11.99
N ARG A 379 -18.96 9.85 13.30
CA ARG A 379 -20.20 9.55 14.01
C ARG A 379 -21.20 10.71 13.98
N ALA A 380 -20.77 11.92 14.33
CA ALA A 380 -21.65 13.10 14.30
C ALA A 380 -22.16 13.37 12.87
N MET A 381 -21.29 13.18 11.87
CA MET A 381 -21.64 13.33 10.47
C MET A 381 -22.65 12.30 9.99
N GLU A 382 -22.45 11.00 10.36
CA GLU A 382 -23.37 9.91 10.03
C GLU A 382 -24.73 10.13 10.68
N GLU A 383 -24.78 10.51 11.97
CA GLU A 383 -26.04 10.81 12.69
C GLU A 383 -26.81 11.94 12.03
N SER A 384 -26.11 12.99 11.56
CA SER A 384 -26.76 14.11 10.85
C SER A 384 -27.26 13.69 9.47
N LEU A 385 -26.46 12.96 8.67
CA LEU A 385 -26.87 12.45 7.35
C LEU A 385 -28.12 11.54 7.45
N VAL A 386 -28.14 10.62 8.44
CA VAL A 386 -29.29 9.75 8.71
C VAL A 386 -30.52 10.55 9.07
N ARG A 387 -30.39 11.55 9.95
CA ARG A 387 -31.51 12.43 10.37
C ARG A 387 -32.17 13.13 9.20
N TRP A 388 -31.37 13.52 8.20
CA TRP A 388 -31.83 14.19 7.01
C TRP A 388 -32.14 13.25 5.83
N GLY A 389 -32.02 11.93 6.02
CA GLY A 389 -32.32 10.93 4.99
C GLY A 389 -31.38 10.97 3.78
N ILE A 390 -30.14 11.47 3.94
CA ILE A 390 -29.16 11.57 2.86
C ILE A 390 -28.40 10.25 2.77
N PRO A 391 -28.38 9.60 1.57
CA PRO A 391 -27.61 8.39 1.38
C PRO A 391 -26.11 8.68 1.44
N TYR A 392 -25.33 7.85 2.14
CA TYR A 392 -23.89 8.02 2.27
C TYR A 392 -23.16 6.69 2.32
N ILE A 393 -21.86 6.74 2.07
CA ILE A 393 -20.94 5.60 2.21
C ILE A 393 -19.73 6.06 3.03
N VAL A 394 -19.41 5.35 4.12
CA VAL A 394 -18.19 5.58 4.90
C VAL A 394 -17.05 4.79 4.24
N VAL A 395 -16.09 5.53 3.68
CA VAL A 395 -14.89 4.93 3.09
C VAL A 395 -13.91 4.61 4.22
N GLY A 396 -13.52 3.34 4.35
CA GLY A 396 -12.63 2.88 5.44
C GLY A 396 -13.37 2.42 6.70
N GLY A 397 -14.70 2.35 6.69
CA GLY A 397 -15.50 1.71 7.75
C GLY A 397 -15.24 0.20 7.85
N LEU A 398 -15.99 -0.49 8.73
CA LEU A 398 -15.89 -1.94 8.94
C LEU A 398 -15.94 -2.69 7.60
N ARG A 399 -14.81 -3.28 7.21
CA ARG A 399 -14.70 -4.03 5.97
C ARG A 399 -15.49 -5.32 6.08
N PHE A 400 -16.01 -5.83 4.95
CA PHE A 400 -16.68 -7.13 4.89
C PHE A 400 -15.90 -8.25 5.61
N TYR A 401 -14.59 -8.29 5.38
CA TYR A 401 -13.69 -9.28 5.99
C TYR A 401 -13.45 -9.07 7.50
N ASP A 402 -13.83 -7.92 8.08
CA ASP A 402 -13.72 -7.66 9.51
C ASP A 402 -14.93 -8.16 10.29
N ARG A 403 -16.02 -8.54 9.61
CA ARG A 403 -17.19 -9.12 10.22
C ARG A 403 -16.86 -10.46 10.88
N ARG A 404 -17.42 -10.67 12.08
CA ARG A 404 -17.12 -11.85 12.89
C ARG A 404 -17.37 -13.15 12.14
N GLU A 405 -18.51 -13.25 11.47
CA GLU A 405 -18.94 -14.43 10.74
C GLU A 405 -17.98 -14.78 9.60
N ILE A 406 -17.51 -13.75 8.90
CA ILE A 406 -16.55 -13.91 7.80
C ILE A 406 -15.19 -14.36 8.34
N LYS A 407 -14.73 -13.76 9.45
CA LYS A 407 -13.48 -14.18 10.11
C LYS A 407 -13.55 -15.61 10.61
N ASP A 408 -14.71 -16.06 11.11
CA ASP A 408 -14.90 -17.43 11.57
C ASP A 408 -14.79 -18.42 10.39
N VAL A 409 -15.45 -18.13 9.26
CA VAL A 409 -15.34 -18.96 8.04
C VAL A 409 -13.90 -18.97 7.51
N LEU A 410 -13.24 -17.81 7.45
CA LEU A 410 -11.86 -17.71 7.01
C LEU A 410 -10.90 -18.51 7.91
N ALA A 411 -11.16 -18.56 9.23
CA ALA A 411 -10.34 -19.34 10.15
C ALA A 411 -10.44 -20.84 9.85
N TYR A 412 -11.63 -21.37 9.53
CA TYR A 412 -11.77 -22.75 9.05
C TYR A 412 -10.98 -23.00 7.75
N LEU A 413 -11.08 -22.11 6.78
CA LEU A 413 -10.35 -22.25 5.52
C LEU A 413 -8.83 -22.15 5.71
N LYS A 414 -8.37 -21.27 6.59
CA LYS A 414 -6.94 -21.16 6.93
C LYS A 414 -6.40 -22.48 7.51
N LEU A 415 -7.14 -23.14 8.40
CA LEU A 415 -6.76 -24.42 8.99
C LEU A 415 -6.66 -25.57 7.97
N LEU A 416 -7.48 -25.56 6.90
CA LEU A 416 -7.35 -26.53 5.83
C LEU A 416 -6.03 -26.40 5.06
N VAL A 417 -5.51 -25.18 4.97
CA VAL A 417 -4.24 -24.89 4.26
C VAL A 417 -3.04 -24.96 5.19
N ASN A 418 -3.20 -24.45 6.41
CA ASN A 418 -2.14 -24.42 7.43
C ASN A 418 -2.67 -24.97 8.77
N PRO A 419 -2.53 -26.29 9.02
CA PRO A 419 -2.97 -26.91 10.27
C PRO A 419 -2.21 -26.42 11.53
N ALA A 420 -1.04 -25.79 11.36
CA ALA A 420 -0.24 -25.24 12.46
C ALA A 420 -0.76 -23.89 12.99
N ASP A 421 -1.75 -23.26 12.33
CA ASP A 421 -2.29 -21.97 12.72
C ASP A 421 -3.17 -22.07 13.98
N THR A 422 -2.52 -21.96 15.15
CA THR A 422 -3.22 -22.07 16.46
C THR A 422 -4.16 -20.93 16.74
N VAL A 423 -3.91 -19.72 16.19
CA VAL A 423 -4.82 -18.56 16.34
C VAL A 423 -6.15 -18.86 15.65
N SER A 424 -6.10 -19.36 14.41
CA SER A 424 -7.31 -19.81 13.70
C SER A 424 -7.97 -21.00 14.39
N LEU A 425 -7.19 -21.96 14.92
CA LEU A 425 -7.71 -23.11 15.66
C LEU A 425 -8.49 -22.65 16.91
N LEU A 426 -7.92 -21.82 17.75
CA LEU A 426 -8.57 -21.30 18.97
C LEU A 426 -9.85 -20.51 18.64
N ARG A 427 -9.85 -19.78 17.52
CA ARG A 427 -11.03 -19.06 17.07
C ARG A 427 -12.20 -20.00 16.73
N VAL A 428 -11.96 -21.09 16.03
CA VAL A 428 -13.02 -22.01 15.58
C VAL A 428 -13.32 -23.14 16.55
N LEU A 429 -12.46 -23.36 17.55
CA LEU A 429 -12.56 -24.49 18.49
C LEU A 429 -13.95 -24.61 19.09
N ASN A 430 -14.55 -23.48 19.45
CA ASN A 430 -15.89 -23.39 20.03
C ASN A 430 -16.89 -22.56 19.21
N THR A 431 -16.67 -22.49 17.91
CA THR A 431 -17.53 -21.82 16.92
C THR A 431 -17.87 -22.80 15.79
N PRO A 432 -19.07 -23.37 15.69
CA PRO A 432 -20.20 -23.25 16.63
C PRO A 432 -19.88 -23.84 18.01
N LYS A 433 -20.68 -23.53 19.02
CA LYS A 433 -20.49 -24.00 20.41
C LYS A 433 -20.35 -25.51 20.45
N ARG A 434 -19.24 -26.04 21.02
CA ARG A 434 -18.95 -27.47 21.16
C ARG A 434 -18.74 -27.89 22.61
N GLY A 435 -19.05 -27.02 23.58
CA GLY A 435 -18.84 -27.29 24.99
C GLY A 435 -17.38 -27.35 25.43
N ILE A 436 -16.44 -26.87 24.60
CA ILE A 436 -15.02 -26.83 24.94
C ILE A 436 -14.77 -25.51 25.65
N GLY A 437 -14.48 -25.55 26.94
CA GLY A 437 -14.18 -24.38 27.77
C GLY A 437 -12.82 -24.50 28.45
N LYS A 438 -12.35 -23.39 29.03
CA LYS A 438 -11.27 -23.44 30.00
C LYS A 438 -11.85 -24.07 31.27
N THR A 439 -11.41 -25.23 31.66
CA THR A 439 -11.59 -25.78 33.03
C THR A 439 -10.73 -25.00 33.99
#